data_d3b6d98af9838d00e1ddedb747fe47b7
#
_entry.id   d3b6d98af9838d00e1ddedb747fe47b7
#
_cell.length_a   1.000
_cell.length_b   1.000
_cell.length_c   1.000
_cell.angle_alpha   90.00
_cell.angle_beta   90.00
_cell.angle_gamma   90.00
#
_symmetry.space_group_name_H-M   'P 1'
#
loop_
_entity.id
_entity.type
_entity.pdbx_description
1 polymer ?
#
loop_
_entity_poly.entity_id
_entity_poly.type
_entity_poly.pdbx_seq_one_letter_code
_entity_poly.pdbx_strand_id
1 'polypeptide(L)'
;PNLELHDLMRQFTRQIVQGKSKDFDASQIILVCGAERSGKTLLSKKLAKFLPTHTAAQNSTLILQNNRVIADPLSGDLNSLFKSSSDANVTSLFRKRQDIALDGSRLIVDYEGPMDLLNSVLMRLETLEHKPQVSVIYTLEVGKSYDAVRQALEVLQIPNLSVALTKMDLLEVSISELSAVFDLGTKIQFFSGLKTLEDGLDFAKISVVEDFLLDIVRQDGL
;
A
#
# COMPACT_ATOMS: atom_id res chain seq x y z
N PRO A 1 -26.93 -13.46 -22.46
CA PRO A 1 -26.00 -14.09 -21.52
C PRO A 1 -24.83 -13.16 -21.18
N ASN A 2 -24.26 -12.46 -22.17
CA ASN A 2 -23.06 -11.64 -21.96
C ASN A 2 -23.26 -10.38 -21.09
N LEU A 3 -24.45 -9.79 -21.07
CA LEU A 3 -24.76 -8.60 -20.27
C LEU A 3 -24.77 -8.91 -18.76
N GLU A 4 -25.35 -10.00 -18.35
CA GLU A 4 -25.39 -10.42 -16.94
C GLU A 4 -23.99 -10.74 -16.40
N LEU A 5 -23.14 -11.39 -17.21
CA LEU A 5 -21.76 -11.70 -16.82
C LEU A 5 -20.94 -10.41 -16.65
N HIS A 6 -21.07 -9.46 -17.56
CA HIS A 6 -20.41 -8.14 -17.47
C HIS A 6 -20.82 -7.37 -16.21
N ASP A 7 -22.09 -7.39 -15.87
CA ASP A 7 -22.61 -6.71 -14.68
C ASP A 7 -22.09 -7.35 -13.40
N LEU A 8 -22.03 -8.69 -13.35
CA LEU A 8 -21.42 -9.42 -12.23
C LEU A 8 -19.94 -9.11 -12.07
N MET A 9 -19.16 -9.13 -13.15
CA MET A 9 -17.73 -8.80 -13.15
C MET A 9 -17.51 -7.37 -12.65
N ARG A 10 -18.32 -6.42 -13.12
CA ARG A 10 -18.24 -5.02 -12.70
C ARG A 10 -18.60 -4.86 -11.22
N GLN A 11 -19.63 -5.56 -10.74
CA GLN A 11 -20.00 -5.55 -9.33
C GLN A 11 -18.88 -6.13 -8.45
N PHE A 12 -18.31 -7.27 -8.84
CA PHE A 12 -17.18 -7.88 -8.18
C PHE A 12 -15.99 -6.92 -8.12
N THR A 13 -15.60 -6.36 -9.26
CA THR A 13 -14.44 -5.45 -9.36
C THR A 13 -14.63 -4.20 -8.48
N ARG A 14 -15.83 -3.62 -8.46
CA ARG A 14 -16.13 -2.47 -7.58
C ARG A 14 -16.02 -2.81 -6.09
N GLN A 15 -16.21 -4.08 -5.73
CA GLN A 15 -16.10 -4.50 -4.33
C GLN A 15 -14.65 -4.70 -3.90
N ILE A 16 -13.74 -5.03 -4.79
CA ILE A 16 -12.32 -5.28 -4.45
C ILE A 16 -11.39 -4.09 -4.75
N VAL A 17 -11.77 -3.16 -5.62
CA VAL A 17 -10.92 -2.01 -5.99
C VAL A 17 -11.30 -0.78 -5.16
N GLN A 18 -10.33 -0.24 -4.43
CA GLN A 18 -10.46 1.04 -3.73
C GLN A 18 -9.91 2.20 -4.54
N GLY A 19 -8.74 2.01 -5.15
CA GLY A 19 -8.02 3.06 -5.86
C GLY A 19 -7.71 4.27 -4.99
N LYS A 20 -7.78 5.46 -5.58
CA LYS A 20 -7.58 6.72 -4.86
C LYS A 20 -8.76 7.01 -3.94
N SER A 21 -8.48 7.22 -2.65
CA SER A 21 -9.50 7.56 -1.64
C SER A 21 -9.10 8.81 -0.85
N LYS A 22 -10.11 9.54 -0.35
CA LYS A 22 -9.88 10.73 0.50
C LYS A 22 -9.14 10.38 1.79
N ASP A 23 -9.46 9.23 2.39
CA ASP A 23 -8.83 8.78 3.62
C ASP A 23 -7.34 8.50 3.43
N PHE A 24 -6.98 7.91 2.28
CA PHE A 24 -5.59 7.71 1.93
C PHE A 24 -4.87 9.04 1.66
N ASP A 25 -5.52 9.96 0.96
CA ASP A 25 -4.94 11.29 0.69
C ASP A 25 -4.68 12.08 1.99
N ALA A 26 -5.47 11.87 3.02
CA ALA A 26 -5.31 12.50 4.33
C ALA A 26 -4.30 11.77 5.24
N SER A 27 -3.79 10.59 4.86
CA SER A 27 -2.88 9.81 5.70
C SER A 27 -1.55 10.52 5.93
N GLN A 28 -1.19 10.66 7.19
CA GLN A 28 0.09 11.22 7.64
C GLN A 28 1.18 10.16 7.71
N ILE A 29 0.78 8.92 8.00
CA ILE A 29 1.66 7.75 8.02
C ILE A 29 1.11 6.70 7.07
N ILE A 30 1.99 6.17 6.21
CA ILE A 30 1.71 5.02 5.35
C ILE A 30 2.64 3.90 5.77
N LEU A 31 2.08 2.84 6.35
CA LEU A 31 2.81 1.62 6.69
C LEU A 31 2.74 0.64 5.52
N VAL A 32 3.90 0.32 4.94
CA VAL A 32 4.03 -0.69 3.90
C VAL A 32 4.55 -1.97 4.52
N CYS A 33 3.74 -3.01 4.53
CA CYS A 33 4.07 -4.30 5.12
C CYS A 33 3.85 -5.44 4.11
N GLY A 34 4.17 -6.68 4.48
CA GLY A 34 4.00 -7.85 3.62
C GLY A 34 5.08 -8.90 3.84
N ALA A 35 5.01 -10.01 3.12
CA ALA A 35 5.98 -11.09 3.19
C ALA A 35 7.37 -10.65 2.75
N GLU A 36 8.38 -11.42 3.09
CA GLU A 36 9.73 -11.21 2.55
C GLU A 36 9.69 -11.27 1.02
N ARG A 37 10.47 -10.39 0.39
CA ARG A 37 10.59 -10.27 -1.08
C ARG A 37 9.29 -9.93 -1.83
N SER A 38 8.21 -9.57 -1.13
CA SER A 38 6.95 -9.13 -1.77
C SER A 38 7.04 -7.77 -2.47
N GLY A 39 8.17 -7.08 -2.36
CA GLY A 39 8.38 -5.77 -3.01
C GLY A 39 8.11 -4.57 -2.11
N LYS A 40 7.99 -4.73 -0.77
CA LYS A 40 7.78 -3.64 0.20
C LYS A 40 8.66 -2.42 -0.03
N THR A 41 9.98 -2.64 0.00
CA THR A 41 10.97 -1.57 -0.17
C THR A 41 10.85 -0.85 -1.51
N LEU A 42 10.61 -1.61 -2.58
CA LEU A 42 10.41 -1.03 -3.89
C LEU A 42 9.12 -0.21 -3.94
N LEU A 43 8.03 -0.73 -3.37
CA LEU A 43 6.76 -0.01 -3.28
C LEU A 43 6.92 1.28 -2.46
N SER A 44 7.59 1.23 -1.30
CA SER A 44 7.83 2.42 -0.46
C SER A 44 8.57 3.52 -1.22
N LYS A 45 9.61 3.15 -1.98
CA LYS A 45 10.36 4.09 -2.83
C LYS A 45 9.52 4.65 -3.99
N LYS A 46 8.71 3.80 -4.63
CA LYS A 46 7.80 4.23 -5.69
C LYS A 46 6.72 5.17 -5.16
N LEU A 47 6.11 4.85 -4.01
CA LEU A 47 5.12 5.70 -3.35
C LEU A 47 5.68 7.10 -3.02
N ALA A 48 6.93 7.17 -2.55
CA ALA A 48 7.56 8.45 -2.23
C ALA A 48 7.68 9.38 -3.44
N LYS A 49 7.89 8.83 -4.63
CA LYS A 49 7.92 9.60 -5.88
C LYS A 49 6.53 9.89 -6.42
N PHE A 50 5.64 8.91 -6.33
CA PHE A 50 4.30 8.95 -6.93
C PHE A 50 3.36 9.90 -6.19
N LEU A 51 3.35 9.86 -4.85
CA LEU A 51 2.36 10.58 -4.06
C LEU A 51 2.43 12.11 -4.20
N PRO A 52 3.61 12.77 -4.21
CA PRO A 52 3.66 14.23 -4.38
C PRO A 52 3.02 14.73 -5.68
N THR A 53 3.04 13.93 -6.73
CA THR A 53 2.49 14.30 -8.04
C THR A 53 1.01 13.92 -8.22
N HIS A 54 0.50 13.00 -7.41
CA HIS A 54 -0.85 12.43 -7.58
C HIS A 54 -1.80 12.75 -6.42
N THR A 55 -1.32 13.37 -5.35
CA THR A 55 -2.12 13.80 -4.20
C THR A 55 -2.04 15.30 -4.00
N ALA A 56 -3.01 15.87 -3.31
CA ALA A 56 -3.03 17.31 -3.02
C ALA A 56 -1.93 17.77 -2.03
N ALA A 57 -1.26 16.82 -1.36
CA ALA A 57 -0.20 17.11 -0.41
C ALA A 57 1.11 17.40 -1.17
N GLN A 58 1.45 18.67 -1.34
CA GLN A 58 2.71 19.13 -1.97
C GLN A 58 3.95 18.94 -1.09
N ASN A 59 3.87 18.15 -0.03
CA ASN A 59 4.84 18.17 1.05
C ASN A 59 5.82 17.00 1.00
N SER A 60 7.00 17.21 1.57
CA SER A 60 8.09 16.23 1.61
C SER A 60 7.62 14.87 2.15
N THR A 61 8.01 13.81 1.47
CA THR A 61 7.75 12.43 1.90
C THR A 61 9.03 11.85 2.47
N LEU A 62 8.98 11.38 3.72
CA LEU A 62 10.08 10.70 4.38
C LEU A 62 9.87 9.20 4.32
N ILE A 63 10.93 8.44 4.09
CA ILE A 63 10.92 6.98 4.15
C ILE A 63 11.68 6.54 5.39
N LEU A 64 11.05 5.73 6.23
CA LEU A 64 11.69 5.01 7.32
C LEU A 64 11.90 3.56 6.90
N GLN A 65 13.17 3.14 6.82
CA GLN A 65 13.59 1.79 6.51
C GLN A 65 14.66 1.35 7.51
N ASN A 66 14.55 0.15 8.08
CA ASN A 66 15.51 -0.39 9.05
C ASN A 66 15.84 0.59 10.19
N ASN A 67 14.82 1.23 10.76
CA ASN A 67 14.97 2.29 11.77
C ASN A 67 15.83 3.49 11.33
N ARG A 68 16.08 3.65 10.02
CA ARG A 68 16.79 4.79 9.44
C ARG A 68 15.86 5.61 8.59
N VAL A 69 15.90 6.92 8.76
CA VAL A 69 15.21 7.83 7.86
C VAL A 69 16.03 7.98 6.59
N ILE A 70 15.43 7.57 5.48
CA ILE A 70 15.95 7.86 4.15
C ILE A 70 15.17 9.08 3.70
N ALA A 71 15.82 10.25 3.66
CA ALA A 71 15.20 11.44 3.10
C ALA A 71 15.00 11.28 1.60
N ASP A 72 13.91 11.87 1.10
CA ASP A 72 13.74 12.04 -0.35
C ASP A 72 14.99 12.74 -0.93
N PRO A 73 15.64 12.18 -1.96
CA PRO A 73 16.80 12.81 -2.59
C PRO A 73 16.52 14.22 -3.16
N LEU A 74 15.25 14.62 -3.24
CA LEU A 74 14.86 15.97 -3.66
C LEU A 74 14.88 17.01 -2.52
N SER A 75 14.99 16.59 -1.24
CA SER A 75 15.04 17.50 -0.10
C SER A 75 16.39 17.44 0.62
N GLY A 76 17.37 18.16 0.13
CA GLY A 76 18.78 18.12 0.57
C GLY A 76 19.06 18.39 2.05
N ASP A 77 18.11 18.94 2.85
CA ASP A 77 18.39 19.43 4.21
C ASP A 77 17.94 18.52 5.35
N LEU A 78 17.10 17.50 5.11
CA LEU A 78 16.56 16.67 6.18
C LEU A 78 17.57 15.65 6.77
N ASN A 79 18.66 15.35 6.07
CA ASN A 79 19.72 14.48 6.57
C ASN A 79 20.44 15.01 7.83
N SER A 80 20.41 16.32 8.06
CA SER A 80 21.04 16.92 9.24
C SER A 80 20.23 16.73 10.52
N LEU A 81 18.90 16.65 10.41
CA LEU A 81 17.99 16.53 11.56
C LEU A 81 17.96 15.12 12.17
N PHE A 82 18.34 14.09 11.39
CA PHE A 82 18.20 12.68 11.79
C PHE A 82 19.51 11.92 11.92
N LYS A 83 20.65 12.58 11.78
CA LYS A 83 22.00 11.95 11.84
C LYS A 83 22.35 11.28 13.16
N SER A 84 21.56 11.42 14.22
CA SER A 84 21.95 10.98 15.57
C SER A 84 21.05 9.92 16.22
N SER A 85 20.05 9.36 15.57
CA SER A 85 19.18 8.37 16.25
C SER A 85 19.31 6.97 15.68
N SER A 86 20.09 6.13 16.32
CA SER A 86 20.15 4.68 16.09
C SER A 86 18.85 3.96 16.44
N ASP A 87 17.95 4.61 17.18
CA ASP A 87 16.69 4.03 17.70
C ASP A 87 15.42 4.76 17.20
N ALA A 88 15.45 5.27 15.97
CA ALA A 88 14.28 5.91 15.39
C ALA A 88 13.18 4.88 15.13
N ASN A 89 12.17 4.83 16.00
CA ASN A 89 10.93 4.11 15.76
C ASN A 89 9.85 5.06 15.22
N VAL A 90 8.80 4.52 14.59
CA VAL A 90 7.71 5.30 13.99
C VAL A 90 7.12 6.32 14.97
N THR A 91 6.87 5.90 16.20
CA THR A 91 6.29 6.75 17.24
C THR A 91 7.17 7.95 17.60
N SER A 92 8.48 7.71 17.76
CA SER A 92 9.43 8.77 18.10
C SER A 92 9.62 9.77 16.97
N LEU A 93 9.64 9.28 15.72
CA LEU A 93 9.70 10.15 14.54
C LEU A 93 8.45 11.00 14.39
N PHE A 94 7.29 10.41 14.63
CA PHE A 94 6.04 11.16 14.55
C PHE A 94 5.97 12.27 15.60
N ARG A 95 6.35 12.00 16.85
CA ARG A 95 6.44 13.02 17.90
C ARG A 95 7.39 14.14 17.52
N LYS A 96 8.60 13.83 17.07
CA LYS A 96 9.58 14.84 16.63
C LYS A 96 9.05 15.73 15.51
N ARG A 97 8.24 15.17 14.60
CA ARG A 97 7.64 15.93 13.50
C ARG A 97 6.58 16.91 13.98
N GLN A 98 5.78 16.54 14.98
CA GLN A 98 4.80 17.44 15.58
C GLN A 98 5.49 18.62 16.27
N ASP A 99 6.57 18.34 17.00
CA ASP A 99 7.35 19.39 17.70
C ASP A 99 8.02 20.38 16.72
N ILE A 100 8.34 19.93 15.52
CA ILE A 100 9.00 20.77 14.50
C ILE A 100 7.99 21.49 13.59
N ALA A 101 6.65 21.33 13.85
CA ALA A 101 5.59 21.90 13.01
C ALA A 101 5.79 21.61 11.50
N LEU A 102 6.19 20.38 11.18
CA LEU A 102 6.32 19.92 9.80
C LEU A 102 4.92 19.73 9.19
N ASP A 103 4.29 20.86 8.94
CA ASP A 103 2.95 20.94 8.41
C ASP A 103 2.88 20.21 7.07
N GLY A 104 2.06 19.17 7.02
CA GLY A 104 1.67 18.50 5.80
C GLY A 104 2.62 17.43 5.25
N SER A 105 3.80 17.17 5.81
CA SER A 105 4.66 16.12 5.28
C SER A 105 4.18 14.71 5.68
N ARG A 106 4.44 13.73 4.83
CA ARG A 106 3.97 12.34 4.95
C ARG A 106 5.14 11.41 5.30
N LEU A 107 4.90 10.45 6.19
CA LEU A 107 5.89 9.43 6.54
C LEU A 107 5.48 8.08 5.90
N ILE A 108 6.34 7.54 5.05
CA ILE A 108 6.24 6.16 4.56
C ILE A 108 7.15 5.28 5.41
N VAL A 109 6.60 4.21 5.95
CA VAL A 109 7.33 3.24 6.75
C VAL A 109 7.43 1.94 5.97
N ASP A 110 8.64 1.56 5.56
CA ASP A 110 8.95 0.21 5.07
C ASP A 110 9.07 -0.71 6.29
N TYR A 111 7.96 -1.39 6.64
CA TYR A 111 7.89 -2.18 7.86
C TYR A 111 8.53 -3.56 7.66
N GLU A 112 9.61 -3.81 8.35
CA GLU A 112 10.38 -5.06 8.30
C GLU A 112 10.22 -5.91 9.58
N GLY A 113 9.42 -5.45 10.54
CA GLY A 113 9.16 -6.18 11.78
C GLY A 113 8.24 -7.40 11.59
N PRO A 114 8.16 -8.25 12.61
CA PRO A 114 7.20 -9.35 12.64
C PRO A 114 5.76 -8.84 12.50
N MET A 115 4.94 -9.54 11.72
CA MET A 115 3.59 -9.08 11.39
C MET A 115 2.64 -9.09 12.61
N ASP A 116 2.85 -9.98 13.57
CA ASP A 116 2.14 -10.02 14.85
C ASP A 116 2.39 -8.78 15.72
N LEU A 117 3.53 -8.12 15.56
CA LEU A 117 3.86 -6.87 16.25
C LEU A 117 3.30 -5.61 15.59
N LEU A 118 2.82 -5.71 14.35
CA LEU A 118 2.29 -4.55 13.61
C LEU A 118 1.09 -3.93 14.34
N ASN A 119 0.17 -4.74 14.88
CA ASN A 119 -0.94 -4.25 15.69
C ASN A 119 -0.47 -3.46 16.91
N SER A 120 0.61 -3.90 17.57
CA SER A 120 1.18 -3.17 18.71
C SER A 120 1.76 -1.81 18.29
N VAL A 121 2.33 -1.71 17.10
CA VAL A 121 2.79 -0.42 16.54
C VAL A 121 1.61 0.50 16.29
N LEU A 122 0.54 0.01 15.68
CA LEU A 122 -0.67 0.78 15.41
C LEU A 122 -1.32 1.27 16.70
N MET A 123 -1.48 0.39 17.69
CA MET A 123 -2.03 0.77 19.02
C MET A 123 -1.19 1.87 19.68
N ARG A 124 0.15 1.82 19.59
CA ARG A 124 1.01 2.89 20.13
C ARG A 124 0.82 4.22 19.40
N LEU A 125 0.58 4.21 18.10
CA LEU A 125 0.29 5.42 17.33
C LEU A 125 -1.05 6.02 17.76
N GLU A 126 -2.04 5.20 18.09
CA GLU A 126 -3.34 5.64 18.60
C GLU A 126 -3.28 6.27 20.01
N THR A 127 -2.27 5.94 20.80
CA THR A 127 -2.09 6.52 22.15
C THR A 127 -1.40 7.89 22.14
N LEU A 128 -0.97 8.37 20.97
CA LEU A 128 -0.38 9.70 20.87
C LEU A 128 -1.45 10.80 21.11
N GLU A 129 -1.03 11.90 21.72
CA GLU A 129 -1.90 13.06 22.01
C GLU A 129 -2.59 13.57 20.74
N HIS A 130 -1.84 13.64 19.64
CA HIS A 130 -2.38 13.91 18.30
C HIS A 130 -2.33 12.62 17.47
N LYS A 131 -3.46 11.94 17.39
CA LYS A 131 -3.57 10.68 16.65
C LYS A 131 -3.31 10.90 15.17
N PRO A 132 -2.24 10.30 14.60
CA PRO A 132 -2.01 10.41 13.16
C PRO A 132 -3.03 9.59 12.39
N GLN A 133 -3.42 10.06 11.22
CA GLN A 133 -4.14 9.22 10.29
C GLN A 133 -3.16 8.25 9.63
N VAL A 134 -3.40 6.95 9.82
CA VAL A 134 -2.53 5.86 9.35
C VAL A 134 -3.24 5.06 8.27
N SER A 135 -2.57 4.86 7.14
CA SER A 135 -2.95 3.84 6.16
C SER A 135 -1.98 2.67 6.20
N VAL A 136 -2.50 1.46 6.14
CA VAL A 136 -1.69 0.24 6.08
C VAL A 136 -1.86 -0.40 4.71
N ILE A 137 -0.74 -0.62 4.01
CA ILE A 137 -0.70 -1.26 2.70
C ILE A 137 0.05 -2.58 2.82
N TYR A 138 -0.63 -3.67 2.54
CA TYR A 138 0.00 -4.98 2.43
C TYR A 138 0.45 -5.23 0.99
N THR A 139 1.73 -5.53 0.80
CA THR A 139 2.26 -5.92 -0.52
C THR A 139 1.97 -7.39 -0.78
N LEU A 140 1.12 -7.64 -1.74
CA LEU A 140 0.77 -8.97 -2.22
C LEU A 140 1.41 -9.20 -3.58
N GLU A 141 2.41 -10.10 -3.62
CA GLU A 141 2.98 -10.56 -4.88
C GLU A 141 1.93 -11.38 -5.64
N VAL A 142 1.68 -11.04 -6.91
CA VAL A 142 0.75 -11.79 -7.75
C VAL A 142 1.25 -13.21 -8.06
N GLY A 143 0.36 -14.10 -8.48
CA GLY A 143 0.67 -15.52 -8.72
C GLY A 143 0.53 -16.41 -7.46
N LYS A 144 -0.16 -15.94 -6.43
CA LYS A 144 -0.41 -16.72 -5.22
C LYS A 144 -1.73 -17.51 -5.31
N SER A 145 -1.79 -18.64 -4.61
CA SER A 145 -3.04 -19.38 -4.46
C SER A 145 -4.01 -18.65 -3.52
N TYR A 146 -5.29 -18.99 -3.64
CA TYR A 146 -6.34 -18.49 -2.74
C TYR A 146 -5.99 -18.66 -1.26
N ASP A 147 -5.56 -19.85 -0.85
CA ASP A 147 -5.23 -20.14 0.55
C ASP A 147 -4.02 -19.36 1.03
N ALA A 148 -3.01 -19.15 0.18
CA ALA A 148 -1.84 -18.36 0.53
C ALA A 148 -2.18 -16.89 0.76
N VAL A 149 -3.04 -16.30 -0.08
CA VAL A 149 -3.52 -14.92 0.09
C VAL A 149 -4.38 -14.81 1.35
N ARG A 150 -5.30 -15.72 1.54
CA ARG A 150 -6.17 -15.77 2.71
C ARG A 150 -5.37 -15.85 4.00
N GLN A 151 -4.45 -16.80 4.11
CA GLN A 151 -3.61 -16.96 5.29
C GLN A 151 -2.77 -15.70 5.58
N ALA A 152 -2.25 -15.06 4.55
CA ALA A 152 -1.44 -13.85 4.71
C ALA A 152 -2.24 -12.64 5.23
N LEU A 153 -3.49 -12.49 4.80
CA LEU A 153 -4.32 -11.35 5.16
C LEU A 153 -5.15 -11.56 6.43
N GLU A 154 -5.62 -12.78 6.71
CA GLU A 154 -6.41 -13.09 7.91
C GLU A 154 -5.65 -12.82 9.22
N VAL A 155 -4.33 -13.02 9.23
CA VAL A 155 -3.49 -12.79 10.42
C VAL A 155 -3.48 -11.32 10.83
N LEU A 156 -3.73 -10.41 9.89
CA LEU A 156 -3.49 -8.99 10.13
C LEU A 156 -4.61 -8.29 10.90
N GLN A 157 -5.86 -8.69 10.72
CA GLN A 157 -7.04 -8.10 11.40
C GLN A 157 -6.97 -6.58 11.61
N ILE A 158 -6.40 -5.86 10.62
CA ILE A 158 -6.13 -4.41 10.71
C ILE A 158 -7.30 -3.67 10.06
N PRO A 159 -7.96 -2.77 10.77
CA PRO A 159 -8.97 -1.90 10.17
C PRO A 159 -8.36 -1.08 9.02
N ASN A 160 -9.09 -0.95 7.92
CA ASN A 160 -8.67 -0.18 6.74
C ASN A 160 -7.35 -0.67 6.09
N LEU A 161 -7.04 -1.96 6.22
CA LEU A 161 -5.99 -2.60 5.47
C LEU A 161 -6.32 -2.54 3.98
N SER A 162 -5.38 -2.06 3.19
CA SER A 162 -5.44 -2.14 1.73
C SER A 162 -4.31 -2.99 1.17
N VAL A 163 -4.48 -3.47 -0.05
CA VAL A 163 -3.52 -4.30 -0.75
C VAL A 163 -2.89 -3.54 -1.91
N ALA A 164 -1.58 -3.69 -2.08
CA ALA A 164 -0.89 -3.39 -3.32
C ALA A 164 -0.51 -4.69 -4.01
N LEU A 165 -1.04 -4.93 -5.20
CA LEU A 165 -0.59 -6.03 -6.05
C LEU A 165 0.77 -5.67 -6.64
N THR A 166 1.76 -6.54 -6.45
CA THR A 166 3.15 -6.29 -6.84
C THR A 166 3.65 -7.34 -7.84
N LYS A 167 4.72 -7.02 -8.55
CA LYS A 167 5.35 -7.88 -9.58
C LYS A 167 4.44 -8.22 -10.76
N MET A 168 3.51 -7.34 -11.10
CA MET A 168 2.60 -7.51 -12.23
C MET A 168 3.33 -7.47 -13.58
N ASP A 169 4.61 -7.10 -13.62
CA ASP A 169 5.50 -7.18 -14.77
C ASP A 169 6.06 -8.59 -15.02
N LEU A 170 6.09 -9.40 -13.97
CA LEU A 170 6.70 -10.73 -13.98
C LEU A 170 5.68 -11.86 -13.99
N LEU A 171 4.55 -11.66 -13.35
CA LEU A 171 3.54 -12.67 -13.10
C LEU A 171 2.15 -12.13 -13.45
N GLU A 172 1.23 -13.04 -13.75
CA GLU A 172 -0.17 -12.69 -14.00
C GLU A 172 -0.99 -12.78 -12.72
N VAL A 173 -1.94 -11.87 -12.59
CA VAL A 173 -2.96 -11.91 -11.52
C VAL A 173 -3.86 -13.13 -11.77
N SER A 174 -4.27 -13.82 -10.73
CA SER A 174 -5.21 -14.94 -10.83
C SER A 174 -6.60 -14.61 -10.27
N ILE A 175 -7.63 -15.28 -10.76
CA ILE A 175 -8.98 -15.19 -10.16
C ILE A 175 -8.95 -15.60 -8.70
N SER A 176 -8.14 -16.60 -8.35
CA SER A 176 -7.99 -17.09 -6.98
C SER A 176 -7.55 -16.01 -6.00
N GLU A 177 -6.60 -15.16 -6.41
CA GLU A 177 -6.13 -14.05 -5.59
C GLU A 177 -7.21 -13.00 -5.41
N LEU A 178 -7.88 -12.62 -6.50
CA LEU A 178 -8.97 -11.63 -6.47
C LEU A 178 -10.14 -12.14 -5.62
N SER A 179 -10.46 -13.43 -5.68
CA SER A 179 -11.50 -14.06 -4.86
C SER A 179 -11.13 -14.04 -3.37
N ALA A 180 -9.89 -14.33 -3.02
CA ALA A 180 -9.44 -14.26 -1.63
C ALA A 180 -9.51 -12.82 -1.07
N VAL A 181 -9.11 -11.83 -1.85
CA VAL A 181 -9.23 -10.41 -1.48
C VAL A 181 -10.69 -10.01 -1.29
N PHE A 182 -11.58 -10.51 -2.17
CA PHE A 182 -13.03 -10.27 -2.09
C PHE A 182 -13.63 -10.87 -0.82
N ASP A 183 -13.38 -12.15 -0.54
CA ASP A 183 -13.95 -12.88 0.59
C ASP A 183 -13.52 -12.29 1.93
N LEU A 184 -12.33 -11.73 2.00
CA LEU A 184 -11.80 -11.03 3.18
C LEU A 184 -12.29 -9.58 3.31
N GLY A 185 -13.04 -9.06 2.34
CA GLY A 185 -13.50 -7.68 2.32
C GLY A 185 -12.37 -6.65 2.19
N THR A 186 -11.16 -7.10 1.87
CA THR A 186 -9.99 -6.25 1.70
C THR A 186 -10.05 -5.54 0.34
N LYS A 187 -9.41 -4.38 0.22
CA LYS A 187 -9.44 -3.56 -1.00
C LYS A 187 -8.06 -3.47 -1.65
N ILE A 188 -8.03 -3.54 -2.97
CA ILE A 188 -6.84 -3.28 -3.76
C ILE A 188 -6.73 -1.77 -3.98
N GLN A 189 -5.64 -1.18 -3.55
CA GLN A 189 -5.40 0.26 -3.65
C GLN A 189 -4.39 0.61 -4.72
N PHE A 190 -3.37 -0.23 -4.93
CA PHE A 190 -2.31 0.00 -5.88
C PHE A 190 -2.01 -1.21 -6.75
N PHE A 191 -1.56 -0.91 -7.97
CA PHE A 191 -0.88 -1.84 -8.86
C PHE A 191 0.58 -1.43 -9.01
N SER A 192 1.51 -2.34 -8.79
CA SER A 192 2.95 -2.13 -8.93
C SER A 192 3.57 -3.17 -9.85
N GLY A 193 4.41 -2.71 -10.78
CA GLY A 193 4.96 -3.53 -11.87
C GLY A 193 4.13 -3.44 -13.14
N LEU A 194 3.38 -2.36 -13.36
CA LEU A 194 2.66 -2.16 -14.62
C LEU A 194 3.65 -1.85 -15.75
N LYS A 195 3.63 -2.66 -16.81
CA LYS A 195 4.54 -2.51 -17.98
C LYS A 195 4.32 -1.23 -18.78
N THR A 196 3.16 -0.60 -18.62
CA THR A 196 2.73 0.57 -19.40
C THR A 196 3.12 1.89 -18.77
N LEU A 197 3.69 1.89 -17.55
CA LEU A 197 4.03 3.09 -16.81
C LEU A 197 5.52 3.16 -16.51
N GLU A 198 6.11 4.36 -16.62
CA GLU A 198 7.54 4.61 -16.42
C GLU A 198 8.04 4.14 -15.05
N ASP A 199 7.30 4.42 -13.97
CA ASP A 199 7.59 3.93 -12.62
C ASP A 199 6.87 2.62 -12.25
N GLY A 200 5.98 2.13 -13.13
CA GLY A 200 5.21 0.90 -12.93
C GLY A 200 4.32 0.89 -11.68
N LEU A 201 3.87 2.07 -11.20
CA LEU A 201 2.95 2.22 -10.07
C LEU A 201 1.75 3.08 -10.48
N ASP A 202 0.54 2.63 -10.15
CA ASP A 202 -0.67 3.43 -10.27
C ASP A 202 -1.67 3.05 -9.17
N PHE A 203 -2.63 3.94 -8.90
CA PHE A 203 -3.80 3.56 -8.14
C PHE A 203 -4.57 2.45 -8.87
N ALA A 204 -5.11 1.50 -8.11
CA ALA A 204 -5.91 0.43 -8.69
C ALA A 204 -7.13 1.02 -9.42
N LYS A 205 -7.35 0.58 -10.66
CA LYS A 205 -8.46 1.00 -11.51
C LYS A 205 -9.37 -0.18 -11.79
N ILE A 206 -10.67 0.07 -11.70
CA ILE A 206 -11.71 -0.91 -12.01
C ILE A 206 -11.51 -1.48 -13.41
N SER A 207 -11.25 -0.62 -14.41
CA SER A 207 -11.06 -1.04 -15.79
C SER A 207 -9.92 -2.06 -15.97
N VAL A 208 -8.82 -1.93 -15.23
CA VAL A 208 -7.68 -2.87 -15.33
C VAL A 208 -8.07 -4.27 -14.86
N VAL A 209 -8.86 -4.37 -13.78
CA VAL A 209 -9.35 -5.67 -13.30
C VAL A 209 -10.46 -6.21 -14.20
N GLU A 210 -11.35 -5.37 -14.72
CA GLU A 210 -12.37 -5.77 -15.68
C GLU A 210 -11.74 -6.34 -16.96
N ASP A 211 -10.74 -5.66 -17.54
CA ASP A 211 -10.03 -6.13 -18.74
C ASP A 211 -9.35 -7.49 -18.48
N PHE A 212 -8.71 -7.64 -17.31
CA PHE A 212 -8.10 -8.90 -16.92
C PHE A 212 -9.12 -10.05 -16.82
N LEU A 213 -10.28 -9.82 -16.16
CA LEU A 213 -11.33 -10.83 -16.05
C LEU A 213 -11.94 -11.17 -17.40
N LEU A 214 -12.10 -10.20 -18.29
CA LEU A 214 -12.59 -10.41 -19.65
C LEU A 214 -11.63 -11.26 -20.48
N ASP A 215 -10.33 -11.07 -20.33
CA ASP A 215 -9.32 -11.85 -21.05
C ASP A 215 -9.35 -13.33 -20.61
N ILE A 216 -9.54 -13.60 -19.31
CA ILE A 216 -9.72 -14.97 -18.82
C ILE A 216 -10.96 -15.62 -19.42
N VAL A 217 -12.12 -14.94 -19.37
CA VAL A 217 -13.37 -15.47 -19.93
C VAL A 217 -13.23 -15.79 -21.42
N ARG A 218 -12.51 -14.95 -22.18
CA ARG A 218 -12.25 -15.20 -23.60
C ARG A 218 -11.34 -16.39 -23.86
N GLN A 219 -10.34 -16.60 -23.00
CA GLN A 219 -9.43 -17.74 -23.12
C GLN A 219 -10.12 -19.07 -22.81
N ASP A 220 -11.03 -19.08 -21.84
CA ASP A 220 -11.80 -20.27 -21.46
C ASP A 220 -12.97 -20.59 -22.40
N GLY A 221 -13.23 -19.74 -23.42
CA GLY A 221 -14.25 -19.98 -24.43
C GLY A 221 -15.68 -19.86 -23.93
N LEU A 222 -15.92 -19.12 -22.83
CA LEU A 222 -17.23 -18.86 -22.23
C LEU A 222 -17.98 -17.68 -22.83
#